data_cf93ef28e01e9db1ceea8a2d4c21da97
#
_entry.id   cf93ef28e01e9db1ceea8a2d4c21da97
#
_cell.length_a   1.000
_cell.length_b   1.000
_cell.length_c   1.000
_cell.angle_alpha   90.00
_cell.angle_beta   90.00
_cell.angle_gamma   90.00
#
_symmetry.space_group_name_H-M   'P 1'
#
loop_
_entity.id
_entity.type
_entity.pdbx_description
1 polymer ?
#
loop_
_entity_poly.entity_id
_entity_poly.type
_entity_poly.pdbx_seq_one_letter_code
_entity_poly.pdbx_strand_id
1 'polypeptide(L)'
;SAEVMSNQGWDSITIDMQHGVIDYPSALQMLQAISTTDVTPLARVNWNEPGQIMKILDAGCYGVICPMVSNKSEAERFVQACLYPPKGYRSYGPIRGLIYGGSDYGDHANNEILKLAMIETKEAIDKLDEIMTTPGLDGIYIGPADLSLALGEKPSFDKPENSGTYKEILNILEH
;
A
#
# COMPACT_ATOMS: atom_id res chain seq x y z
N SER A 1 20.78 0.41 -0.59
CA SER A 1 19.99 1.66 -0.62
C SER A 1 18.99 1.74 0.55
N ALA A 2 18.30 0.65 0.89
CA ALA A 2 17.31 0.64 1.99
C ALA A 2 17.90 1.11 3.32
N GLU A 3 19.04 0.56 3.73
CA GLU A 3 19.76 0.96 4.94
C GLU A 3 20.12 2.46 4.95
N VAL A 4 20.63 2.98 3.84
CA VAL A 4 20.96 4.42 3.73
C VAL A 4 19.71 5.29 3.83
N MET A 5 18.64 4.90 3.15
CA MET A 5 17.37 5.64 3.15
C MET A 5 16.71 5.64 4.53
N SER A 6 16.75 4.53 5.25
CA SER A 6 16.15 4.45 6.60
C SER A 6 16.86 5.34 7.64
N ASN A 7 18.08 5.80 7.36
CA ASN A 7 18.83 6.73 8.21
C ASN A 7 18.71 8.21 7.81
N GLN A 8 17.74 8.58 6.94
CA GLN A 8 17.56 9.96 6.46
C GLN A 8 16.46 10.73 7.20
N GLY A 9 15.88 10.18 8.25
CA GLY A 9 14.86 10.86 9.07
C GLY A 9 13.45 10.84 8.49
N TRP A 10 13.14 9.86 7.66
CA TRP A 10 11.77 9.62 7.17
C TRP A 10 10.91 8.93 8.23
N ASP A 11 9.63 9.24 8.27
CA ASP A 11 8.66 8.51 9.12
C ASP A 11 8.36 7.12 8.56
N SER A 12 8.37 6.97 7.25
CA SER A 12 8.13 5.70 6.55
C SER A 12 8.94 5.56 5.27
N ILE A 13 9.19 4.32 4.87
CA ILE A 13 9.84 3.97 3.59
C ILE A 13 9.02 2.89 2.89
N THR A 14 8.73 3.12 1.62
CA THR A 14 7.99 2.17 0.80
C THR A 14 8.92 1.35 -0.09
N ILE A 15 8.81 0.02 0.00
CA ILE A 15 9.43 -0.92 -0.95
C ILE A 15 8.48 -1.09 -2.12
N ASP A 16 8.93 -0.71 -3.32
CA ASP A 16 8.12 -0.84 -4.53
C ASP A 16 8.36 -2.19 -5.20
N MET A 17 7.39 -3.09 -5.06
CA MET A 17 7.41 -4.41 -5.69
C MET A 17 6.57 -4.46 -6.98
N GLN A 18 5.88 -3.38 -7.35
CA GLN A 18 5.05 -3.33 -8.55
C GLN A 18 5.88 -3.10 -9.81
N HIS A 19 6.66 -2.03 -9.86
CA HIS A 19 7.38 -1.61 -11.06
C HIS A 19 8.91 -1.68 -10.92
N GLY A 20 9.42 -1.87 -9.71
CA GLY A 20 10.84 -2.10 -9.47
C GLY A 20 11.28 -3.51 -9.89
N VAL A 21 12.58 -3.71 -9.99
CA VAL A 21 13.19 -5.04 -10.18
C VAL A 21 13.35 -5.77 -8.82
N ILE A 22 12.40 -5.58 -7.92
CA ILE A 22 12.41 -6.10 -6.54
C ILE A 22 11.41 -7.24 -6.44
N ASP A 23 11.93 -8.42 -6.13
CA ASP A 23 11.15 -9.60 -5.80
C ASP A 23 11.02 -9.78 -4.27
N TYR A 24 10.29 -10.80 -3.83
CA TYR A 24 10.09 -11.07 -2.40
C TYR A 24 11.41 -11.31 -1.64
N PRO A 25 12.40 -12.10 -2.13
CA PRO A 25 13.71 -12.24 -1.47
C PRO A 25 14.43 -10.90 -1.28
N SER A 26 14.42 -10.05 -2.30
CA SER A 26 15.03 -8.71 -2.22
C SER A 26 14.29 -7.80 -1.23
N ALA A 27 12.96 -7.81 -1.26
CA ALA A 27 12.12 -7.06 -0.31
C ALA A 27 12.36 -7.51 1.14
N LEU A 28 12.52 -8.80 1.39
CA LEU A 28 12.86 -9.34 2.71
C LEU A 28 14.20 -8.78 3.21
N GLN A 29 15.24 -8.74 2.38
CA GLN A 29 16.54 -8.16 2.74
C GLN A 29 16.43 -6.66 3.00
N MET A 30 15.61 -5.94 2.24
CA MET A 30 15.35 -4.51 2.47
C MET A 30 14.63 -4.29 3.80
N LEU A 31 13.63 -5.08 4.15
CA LEU A 31 12.96 -5.05 5.44
C LEU A 31 13.94 -5.32 6.61
N GLN A 32 14.89 -6.24 6.44
CA GLN A 32 15.94 -6.48 7.42
C GLN A 32 16.83 -5.26 7.62
N ALA A 33 17.20 -4.57 6.54
CA ALA A 33 18.00 -3.36 6.62
C ALA A 33 17.23 -2.20 7.29
N ILE A 34 15.95 -2.00 6.92
CA ILE A 34 15.09 -0.95 7.49
C ILE A 34 14.87 -1.18 9.00
N SER A 35 14.74 -2.43 9.44
CA SER A 35 14.49 -2.77 10.84
C SER A 35 15.63 -2.42 11.82
N THR A 36 16.74 -1.90 11.34
CA THR A 36 17.81 -1.33 12.17
C THR A 36 17.50 0.09 12.67
N THR A 37 16.39 0.67 12.23
CA THR A 37 15.93 2.02 12.57
C THR A 37 14.44 1.99 12.97
N ASP A 38 13.92 3.12 13.46
CA ASP A 38 12.51 3.27 13.86
C ASP A 38 11.58 3.63 12.67
N VAL A 39 12.11 3.65 11.44
CA VAL A 39 11.33 3.98 10.23
C VAL A 39 10.29 2.89 9.95
N THR A 40 9.05 3.28 9.72
CA THR A 40 7.96 2.36 9.42
C THR A 40 8.09 1.80 7.98
N PRO A 41 8.24 0.47 7.80
CA PRO A 41 8.34 -0.14 6.49
C PRO A 41 6.96 -0.34 5.85
N LEU A 42 6.75 0.22 4.67
CA LEU A 42 5.60 -0.01 3.82
C LEU A 42 6.02 -0.79 2.56
N ALA A 43 5.09 -1.42 1.89
CA ALA A 43 5.32 -2.04 0.59
C ALA A 43 4.19 -1.75 -0.39
N ARG A 44 4.53 -1.38 -1.63
CA ARG A 44 3.59 -1.43 -2.73
C ARG A 44 3.67 -2.82 -3.37
N VAL A 45 2.57 -3.57 -3.31
CA VAL A 45 2.50 -4.94 -3.85
C VAL A 45 2.30 -4.92 -5.36
N ASN A 46 2.58 -6.05 -6.01
CA ASN A 46 2.46 -6.18 -7.46
C ASN A 46 1.02 -6.01 -7.96
N TRP A 47 0.07 -6.56 -7.21
CA TRP A 47 -1.34 -6.58 -7.55
C TRP A 47 -2.18 -6.86 -6.30
N ASN A 48 -3.50 -6.74 -6.40
CA ASN A 48 -4.44 -7.14 -5.35
C ASN A 48 -4.52 -8.67 -5.25
N GLU A 49 -3.41 -9.29 -4.82
CA GLU A 49 -3.25 -10.73 -4.69
C GLU A 49 -3.02 -11.13 -3.22
N PRO A 50 -3.97 -11.80 -2.58
CA PRO A 50 -3.92 -12.09 -1.14
C PRO A 50 -2.65 -12.82 -0.69
N GLY A 51 -2.15 -13.75 -1.50
CA GLY A 51 -0.94 -14.51 -1.18
C GLY A 51 0.31 -13.63 -1.07
N GLN A 52 0.45 -12.64 -1.95
CA GLN A 52 1.57 -11.69 -1.91
C GLN A 52 1.43 -10.70 -0.75
N ILE A 53 0.21 -10.18 -0.53
CA ILE A 53 -0.10 -9.30 0.60
C ILE A 53 0.26 -9.98 1.92
N MET A 54 -0.20 -11.19 2.11
CA MET A 54 0.08 -12.00 3.30
C MET A 54 1.58 -12.21 3.52
N LYS A 55 2.31 -12.57 2.46
CA LYS A 55 3.77 -12.83 2.51
C LYS A 55 4.56 -11.60 2.93
N ILE A 56 4.25 -10.42 2.40
CA ILE A 56 5.00 -9.21 2.75
C ILE A 56 4.70 -8.72 4.17
N LEU A 57 3.46 -8.90 4.64
CA LEU A 57 3.09 -8.62 6.03
C LEU A 57 3.77 -9.59 7.00
N ASP A 58 3.86 -10.89 6.67
CA ASP A 58 4.57 -11.88 7.49
C ASP A 58 6.09 -11.62 7.53
N ALA A 59 6.63 -10.97 6.49
CA ALA A 59 8.01 -10.50 6.45
C ALA A 59 8.30 -9.29 7.36
N GLY A 60 7.26 -8.69 7.98
CA GLY A 60 7.41 -7.59 8.94
C GLY A 60 7.13 -6.20 8.36
N CYS A 61 6.43 -6.12 7.23
CA CYS A 61 5.92 -4.87 6.70
C CYS A 61 4.73 -4.38 7.56
N TYR A 62 4.65 -3.07 7.82
CA TYR A 62 3.60 -2.45 8.64
C TYR A 62 2.55 -1.71 7.83
N GLY A 63 2.64 -1.71 6.52
CA GLY A 63 1.60 -1.18 5.66
C GLY A 63 1.73 -1.64 4.23
N VAL A 64 0.60 -1.72 3.55
CA VAL A 64 0.50 -2.16 2.16
C VAL A 64 -0.18 -1.10 1.32
N ILE A 65 0.43 -0.76 0.20
CA ILE A 65 -0.16 0.03 -0.87
C ILE A 65 -0.59 -0.95 -1.97
N CYS A 66 -1.88 -1.01 -2.25
CA CYS A 66 -2.45 -1.91 -3.26
C CYS A 66 -2.76 -1.15 -4.55
N PRO A 67 -2.10 -1.47 -5.69
CA PRO A 67 -2.36 -0.81 -6.95
C PRO A 67 -3.69 -1.19 -7.56
N MET A 68 -4.18 -0.37 -8.50
CA MET A 68 -5.30 -0.66 -9.42
C MET A 68 -6.61 -1.02 -8.72
N VAL A 69 -6.88 -0.46 -7.54
CA VAL A 69 -8.16 -0.64 -6.86
C VAL A 69 -9.20 0.28 -7.49
N SER A 70 -10.19 -0.29 -8.16
CA SER A 70 -11.14 0.44 -8.99
C SER A 70 -12.57 0.51 -8.44
N ASN A 71 -12.88 -0.30 -7.42
CA ASN A 71 -14.22 -0.35 -6.84
C ASN A 71 -14.20 -0.89 -5.40
N LYS A 72 -15.36 -0.78 -4.74
CA LYS A 72 -15.54 -1.23 -3.35
C LYS A 72 -15.21 -2.70 -3.14
N SER A 73 -15.62 -3.59 -4.05
CA SER A 73 -15.36 -5.03 -3.92
C SER A 73 -13.86 -5.34 -3.92
N GLU A 74 -13.09 -4.63 -4.74
CA GLU A 74 -11.64 -4.77 -4.79
C GLU A 74 -10.98 -4.19 -3.53
N ALA A 75 -11.49 -3.06 -3.02
CA ALA A 75 -11.04 -2.49 -1.76
C ALA A 75 -11.33 -3.41 -0.57
N GLU A 76 -12.53 -4.00 -0.50
CA GLU A 76 -12.89 -4.99 0.53
C GLU A 76 -12.01 -6.24 0.47
N ARG A 77 -11.76 -6.77 -0.73
CA ARG A 77 -10.85 -7.92 -0.94
C ARG A 77 -9.44 -7.61 -0.44
N PHE A 78 -8.92 -6.44 -0.75
CA PHE A 78 -7.62 -5.96 -0.28
C PHE A 78 -7.56 -5.86 1.24
N VAL A 79 -8.51 -5.14 1.83
CA VAL A 79 -8.58 -4.96 3.29
C VAL A 79 -8.64 -6.30 4.02
N GLN A 80 -9.51 -7.21 3.56
CA GLN A 80 -9.67 -8.53 4.18
C GLN A 80 -8.43 -9.40 4.04
N ALA A 81 -7.64 -9.25 2.97
CA ALA A 81 -6.37 -9.94 2.81
C ALA A 81 -5.29 -9.48 3.82
N CYS A 82 -5.41 -8.25 4.33
CA CYS A 82 -4.51 -7.71 5.34
C CYS A 82 -4.90 -8.10 6.77
N LEU A 83 -6.16 -8.47 7.02
CA LEU A 83 -6.72 -8.67 8.35
C LEU A 83 -6.84 -10.16 8.71
N TYR A 84 -6.50 -10.49 9.95
CA TYR A 84 -6.76 -11.81 10.52
C TYR A 84 -8.25 -12.02 10.81
N PRO A 85 -8.74 -13.28 10.77
CA PRO A 85 -10.09 -13.63 11.21
C PRO A 85 -10.41 -13.10 12.63
N PRO A 86 -11.64 -12.72 12.92
CA PRO A 86 -12.84 -12.79 12.07
C PRO A 86 -13.03 -11.58 11.14
N LYS A 87 -12.13 -10.56 11.17
CA LYS A 87 -12.25 -9.33 10.39
C LYS A 87 -11.86 -9.51 8.91
N GLY A 88 -11.02 -10.48 8.61
CA GLY A 88 -10.56 -10.81 7.27
C GLY A 88 -10.22 -12.30 7.15
N TYR A 89 -9.38 -12.61 6.14
CA TYR A 89 -8.97 -14.00 5.86
C TYR A 89 -7.45 -14.19 5.73
N ARG A 90 -6.64 -13.24 6.23
CA ARG A 90 -5.18 -13.41 6.30
C ARG A 90 -4.85 -14.66 7.10
N SER A 91 -4.04 -15.57 6.54
CA SER A 91 -3.55 -16.75 7.26
C SER A 91 -2.54 -16.34 8.33
N TYR A 92 -2.57 -17.00 9.48
CA TYR A 92 -1.70 -16.67 10.61
C TYR A 92 -0.35 -17.37 10.49
N GLY A 93 0.72 -16.58 10.34
CA GLY A 93 2.10 -17.06 10.27
C GLY A 93 3.11 -15.91 10.28
N PRO A 94 3.00 -14.92 11.18
CA PRO A 94 3.77 -13.68 11.13
C PRO A 94 5.19 -13.85 11.70
N ILE A 95 6.03 -14.69 11.09
CA ILE A 95 7.35 -15.05 11.62
C ILE A 95 8.19 -13.80 11.96
N ARG A 96 8.30 -12.85 11.03
CA ARG A 96 9.05 -11.63 11.26
C ARG A 96 8.20 -10.53 11.92
N GLY A 97 6.89 -10.55 11.73
CA GLY A 97 5.97 -9.70 12.48
C GLY A 97 6.14 -9.86 14.00
N LEU A 98 6.29 -11.09 14.48
CA LEU A 98 6.56 -11.37 15.89
C LEU A 98 7.92 -10.85 16.37
N ILE A 99 8.93 -10.78 15.50
CA ILE A 99 10.26 -10.25 15.85
C ILE A 99 10.20 -8.74 16.11
N TYR A 100 9.44 -8.00 15.30
CA TYR A 100 9.37 -6.53 15.35
C TYR A 100 8.19 -6.00 16.16
N GLY A 101 7.05 -6.66 16.04
CA GLY A 101 5.80 -6.25 16.70
C GLY A 101 5.59 -6.87 18.10
N GLY A 102 6.49 -7.77 18.52
CA GLY A 102 6.35 -8.45 19.82
C GLY A 102 5.56 -9.76 19.76
N SER A 103 5.58 -10.51 20.87
CA SER A 103 4.91 -11.82 20.98
C SER A 103 3.37 -11.72 20.87
N ASP A 104 2.82 -10.55 21.09
CA ASP A 104 1.39 -10.19 21.02
C ASP A 104 1.00 -9.53 19.70
N TYR A 105 1.88 -9.52 18.69
CA TYR A 105 1.63 -8.96 17.36
C TYR A 105 0.26 -9.36 16.78
N GLY A 106 -0.15 -10.62 16.96
CA GLY A 106 -1.43 -11.11 16.47
C GLY A 106 -2.65 -10.40 17.05
N ASP A 107 -2.53 -9.87 18.28
CA ASP A 107 -3.62 -9.16 18.96
C ASP A 107 -3.77 -7.72 18.43
N HIS A 108 -2.68 -7.13 17.91
CA HIS A 108 -2.60 -5.73 17.50
C HIS A 108 -2.63 -5.55 15.97
N ALA A 109 -2.13 -6.50 15.20
CA ALA A 109 -1.89 -6.38 13.76
C ALA A 109 -3.10 -5.86 12.96
N ASN A 110 -4.32 -6.31 13.31
CA ASN A 110 -5.55 -5.87 12.64
C ASN A 110 -5.83 -4.36 12.79
N ASN A 111 -5.27 -3.71 13.80
CA ASN A 111 -5.47 -2.29 14.07
C ASN A 111 -4.26 -1.44 13.67
N GLU A 112 -3.08 -2.03 13.52
CA GLU A 112 -1.82 -1.31 13.27
C GLU A 112 -1.40 -1.34 11.80
N ILE A 113 -1.72 -2.41 11.07
CA ILE A 113 -1.34 -2.52 9.65
C ILE A 113 -2.08 -1.46 8.84
N LEU A 114 -1.32 -0.59 8.17
CA LEU A 114 -1.83 0.46 7.30
C LEU A 114 -2.24 -0.13 5.94
N LYS A 115 -3.43 0.20 5.46
CA LYS A 115 -4.01 -0.29 4.21
C LYS A 115 -4.37 0.90 3.32
N LEU A 116 -3.61 1.09 2.23
CA LEU A 116 -3.77 2.18 1.28
C LEU A 116 -4.14 1.64 -0.11
N ALA A 117 -5.30 2.05 -0.63
CA ALA A 117 -5.73 1.71 -1.98
C ALA A 117 -5.24 2.76 -2.99
N MET A 118 -4.64 2.33 -4.12
CA MET A 118 -4.26 3.28 -5.15
C MET A 118 -5.45 3.65 -6.04
N ILE A 119 -5.67 4.96 -6.17
CA ILE A 119 -6.65 5.59 -7.06
C ILE A 119 -5.90 6.04 -8.31
N GLU A 120 -6.09 5.31 -9.40
CA GLU A 120 -5.32 5.51 -10.62
C GLU A 120 -6.06 5.07 -11.89
N THR A 121 -7.36 4.71 -11.76
CA THR A 121 -8.22 4.35 -12.90
C THR A 121 -9.42 5.29 -12.98
N LYS A 122 -10.03 5.39 -14.17
CA LYS A 122 -11.26 6.17 -14.32
C LYS A 122 -12.41 5.61 -13.47
N GLU A 123 -12.54 4.29 -13.38
CA GLU A 123 -13.55 3.65 -12.54
C GLU A 123 -13.34 4.00 -11.05
N ALA A 124 -12.08 4.05 -10.60
CA ALA A 124 -11.77 4.43 -9.21
C ALA A 124 -12.20 5.87 -8.90
N ILE A 125 -12.03 6.80 -9.86
CA ILE A 125 -12.51 8.18 -9.72
C ILE A 125 -14.04 8.19 -9.61
N ASP A 126 -14.72 7.52 -10.54
CA ASP A 126 -16.18 7.48 -10.60
C ASP A 126 -16.81 6.82 -9.36
N LYS A 127 -16.05 5.99 -8.62
CA LYS A 127 -16.46 5.25 -7.42
C LYS A 127 -15.66 5.61 -6.15
N LEU A 128 -15.08 6.80 -6.12
CA LEU A 128 -14.18 7.22 -5.05
C LEU A 128 -14.83 7.11 -3.66
N ASP A 129 -16.06 7.61 -3.50
CA ASP A 129 -16.82 7.52 -2.25
C ASP A 129 -16.99 6.08 -1.76
N GLU A 130 -17.32 5.16 -2.68
CA GLU A 130 -17.52 3.75 -2.35
C GLU A 130 -16.23 3.10 -1.87
N ILE A 131 -15.09 3.47 -2.48
CA ILE A 131 -13.76 2.97 -2.09
C ILE A 131 -13.38 3.56 -0.73
N MET A 132 -13.47 4.87 -0.56
CA MET A 132 -13.04 5.57 0.66
C MET A 132 -13.85 5.17 1.89
N THR A 133 -15.12 4.82 1.70
CA THR A 133 -16.01 4.34 2.79
C THR A 133 -15.90 2.84 3.05
N THR A 134 -14.94 2.14 2.45
CA THR A 134 -14.71 0.71 2.69
C THR A 134 -14.25 0.48 4.14
N PRO A 135 -14.98 -0.33 4.93
CA PRO A 135 -14.60 -0.58 6.32
C PRO A 135 -13.21 -1.20 6.46
N GLY A 136 -12.36 -0.57 7.25
CA GLY A 136 -11.00 -1.03 7.53
C GLY A 136 -9.95 -0.58 6.50
N LEU A 137 -10.32 0.19 5.47
CA LEU A 137 -9.37 0.93 4.65
C LEU A 137 -8.91 2.15 5.44
N ASP A 138 -7.60 2.42 5.48
CA ASP A 138 -7.04 3.52 6.27
C ASP A 138 -6.84 4.79 5.43
N GLY A 139 -6.78 4.66 4.10
CA GLY A 139 -6.65 5.80 3.20
C GLY A 139 -6.44 5.39 1.76
N ILE A 140 -6.16 6.39 0.94
CA ILE A 140 -5.88 6.23 -0.48
C ILE A 140 -4.47 6.69 -0.83
N TYR A 141 -3.96 6.19 -1.94
CA TYR A 141 -2.69 6.59 -2.54
C TYR A 141 -2.94 6.93 -4.01
N ILE A 142 -2.54 8.10 -4.47
CA ILE A 142 -2.81 8.53 -5.85
C ILE A 142 -1.67 8.10 -6.76
N GLY A 143 -1.99 7.39 -7.86
CA GLY A 143 -1.04 6.97 -8.89
C GLY A 143 -1.07 7.91 -10.11
N PRO A 144 -0.26 8.99 -10.16
CA PRO A 144 -0.41 10.04 -11.18
C PRO A 144 -0.11 9.58 -12.60
N ALA A 145 0.75 8.59 -12.80
CA ALA A 145 1.10 8.09 -14.12
C ALA A 145 -0.05 7.33 -14.77
N ASP A 146 -0.60 6.33 -14.08
CA ASP A 146 -1.74 5.55 -14.55
C ASP A 146 -3.02 6.39 -14.59
N LEU A 147 -3.23 7.28 -13.61
CA LEU A 147 -4.33 8.24 -13.65
C LEU A 147 -4.29 9.12 -14.91
N SER A 148 -3.10 9.55 -15.34
CA SER A 148 -2.94 10.31 -16.58
C SER A 148 -3.37 9.52 -17.80
N LEU A 149 -2.96 8.25 -17.87
CA LEU A 149 -3.37 7.35 -18.97
C LEU A 149 -4.89 7.14 -18.95
N ALA A 150 -5.48 6.96 -17.77
CA ALA A 150 -6.92 6.80 -17.59
C ALA A 150 -7.73 8.02 -18.06
N LEU A 151 -7.14 9.22 -17.96
CA LEU A 151 -7.72 10.48 -18.44
C LEU A 151 -7.34 10.82 -19.90
N GLY A 152 -6.63 9.94 -20.60
CA GLY A 152 -6.20 10.15 -22.00
C GLY A 152 -5.01 11.08 -22.16
N GLU A 153 -4.29 11.36 -21.09
CA GLU A 153 -3.07 12.17 -21.10
C GLU A 153 -1.80 11.29 -21.17
N LYS A 154 -0.66 11.91 -21.50
CA LYS A 154 0.63 11.19 -21.43
C LYS A 154 1.02 10.95 -19.97
N PRO A 155 1.58 9.77 -19.63
CA PRO A 155 2.06 9.52 -18.28
C PRO A 155 3.21 10.48 -17.95
N SER A 156 3.12 11.12 -16.80
CA SER A 156 4.16 12.01 -16.30
C SER A 156 4.01 12.14 -14.79
N PHE A 157 5.12 12.23 -14.08
CA PHE A 157 5.14 12.52 -12.65
C PHE A 157 5.08 14.02 -12.36
N ASP A 158 5.50 14.83 -13.34
CA ASP A 158 5.50 16.30 -13.28
C ASP A 158 4.37 16.83 -14.18
N LYS A 159 3.23 17.11 -13.58
CA LYS A 159 2.03 17.56 -14.29
C LYS A 159 1.91 19.08 -14.25
N PRO A 160 1.68 19.74 -15.42
CA PRO A 160 1.31 21.13 -15.42
C PRO A 160 0.04 21.39 -14.61
N GLU A 161 -0.02 22.49 -13.86
CA GLU A 161 -1.17 22.87 -13.02
C GLU A 161 -2.51 22.97 -13.78
N ASN A 162 -2.46 23.14 -15.10
CA ASN A 162 -3.64 23.22 -15.95
C ASN A 162 -4.02 21.89 -16.62
N SER A 163 -3.27 20.81 -16.37
CA SER A 163 -3.63 19.49 -16.92
C SER A 163 -4.90 18.93 -16.28
N GLY A 164 -5.59 18.07 -16.98
CA GLY A 164 -6.76 17.36 -16.46
C GLY A 164 -6.39 16.49 -15.25
N THR A 165 -5.26 15.80 -15.35
CA THR A 165 -4.73 14.94 -14.25
C THR A 165 -4.45 15.76 -12.99
N TYR A 166 -3.80 16.92 -13.10
CA TYR A 166 -3.52 17.77 -11.93
C TYR A 166 -4.82 18.20 -11.22
N LYS A 167 -5.80 18.64 -11.99
CA LYS A 167 -7.11 19.04 -11.45
C LYS A 167 -7.82 17.88 -10.78
N GLU A 168 -7.75 16.70 -11.37
CA GLU A 168 -8.38 15.52 -10.78
C GLU A 168 -7.69 15.09 -9.48
N ILE A 169 -6.35 15.17 -9.41
CA ILE A 169 -5.61 14.94 -8.16
C ILE A 169 -6.08 15.90 -7.07
N LEU A 170 -6.24 17.20 -7.38
CA LEU A 170 -6.74 18.17 -6.41
C LEU A 170 -8.17 17.82 -5.96
N ASN A 171 -9.06 17.46 -6.89
CA ASN A 171 -10.42 17.05 -6.55
C ASN A 171 -10.42 15.84 -5.60
N ILE A 172 -9.57 14.84 -5.84
CA ILE A 172 -9.45 13.67 -4.96
C ILE A 172 -8.94 14.06 -3.57
N LEU A 173 -7.99 14.99 -3.48
CA LEU A 173 -7.42 15.45 -2.21
C LEU A 173 -8.37 16.32 -1.39
N GLU A 174 -9.31 17.02 -2.05
CA GLU A 174 -10.33 17.85 -1.42
C GLU A 174 -11.58 17.08 -0.97
N HIS A 175 -11.72 15.82 -1.46
CA HIS A 175 -12.85 14.95 -1.21
C HIS A 175 -12.75 14.27 0.15
#